data_53e8f496f6d1abd90076c59da585f463
#
_entry.id   53e8f496f6d1abd90076c59da585f463
#
_cell.length_a   1.000
_cell.length_b   1.000
_cell.length_c   1.000
_cell.angle_alpha   90.00
_cell.angle_beta   90.00
_cell.angle_gamma   90.00
#
_symmetry.space_group_name_H-M   'P 1'
#
loop_
_entity.id
_entity.type
_entity.pdbx_description
1 polymer ?
#
loop_
_entity_poly.entity_id
_entity_poly.type
_entity_poly.pdbx_seq_one_letter_code
_entity_poly.pdbx_strand_id
1 'polypeptide(L)'
;MAQSIILTLDAGTTGVKCAAFDRAGEAQFSCVEAYPTYFPRAGWAQQKPQEQLDAVLRAIRQTLTHVQAADVAALVFTGTMNGCIPIDRDGNALHDNIIHSDVRTAPQVAELEKRIPLADYYRRTGNRIDVHSGLPKYMWLKAEEPDLYRDAAWFVNIKDYLYGRFTGRVGGTDRSDASLCNCIDILGGDWAWDVLKEAGVDAAKMPELRASTDVTGRLNAAFAALTGLPEGLPVAVGAGDGACAAHGARPHERGAAYMNIGSSAWVSAMSDQPIIDRELRLFNYFDMDESCYNVCGTVQSGAAAFNWALDTLIALDDPAKKKDFAALEAMARSVPAGANGVFFLPTLMGERTPWWTAKASGMLIGCTLYHRPEHILRAVYEGVMQALRFCGDILRENGLPVQALTLIGGGAKSGLWGQMAADMFGARISVHATPHEATSLGAALAAGVGIGWYRDFREAAEVIHRERSYEPDPQTQAAYAKHFAVYRQLYPMTRNAHEAVYAYQQENGQ
;
A
#
# COMPACT_ATOMS: atom_id res chain seq x y z
N MET A 1 -27.41 -25.17 -6.29
CA MET A 1 -27.36 -23.74 -6.73
C MET A 1 -25.96 -23.47 -7.25
N ALA A 2 -25.77 -22.60 -8.22
CA ALA A 2 -24.44 -22.30 -8.72
C ALA A 2 -23.67 -21.52 -7.64
N GLN A 3 -22.43 -21.90 -7.39
CA GLN A 3 -21.51 -21.15 -6.51
C GLN A 3 -21.35 -19.74 -7.06
N SER A 4 -21.68 -18.72 -6.25
CA SER A 4 -21.87 -17.35 -6.70
C SER A 4 -21.09 -16.31 -5.90
N ILE A 5 -20.28 -16.76 -4.91
CA ILE A 5 -19.56 -15.90 -3.97
C ILE A 5 -18.07 -16.21 -3.99
N ILE A 6 -17.21 -15.19 -4.05
CA ILE A 6 -15.78 -15.26 -3.71
C ILE A 6 -15.60 -14.65 -2.35
N LEU A 7 -14.92 -15.35 -1.44
CA LEU A 7 -14.49 -14.82 -0.16
C LEU A 7 -13.05 -14.30 -0.27
N THR A 8 -12.85 -13.05 0.08
CA THR A 8 -11.54 -12.40 0.13
C THR A 8 -11.10 -12.23 1.58
N LEU A 9 -9.81 -12.41 1.83
CA LEU A 9 -9.17 -12.27 3.13
C LEU A 9 -8.00 -11.33 2.99
N ASP A 10 -8.21 -10.07 3.36
CA ASP A 10 -7.23 -8.99 3.30
C ASP A 10 -6.56 -8.82 4.67
N ALA A 11 -5.37 -9.39 4.83
CA ALA A 11 -4.58 -9.31 6.05
C ALA A 11 -3.79 -7.98 6.10
N GLY A 12 -4.49 -6.91 6.52
CA GLY A 12 -3.94 -5.56 6.63
C GLY A 12 -3.09 -5.33 7.88
N THR A 13 -2.70 -4.09 8.15
CA THR A 13 -1.83 -3.75 9.29
C THR A 13 -2.52 -3.89 10.65
N THR A 14 -3.81 -3.62 10.75
CA THR A 14 -4.54 -3.56 12.03
C THR A 14 -5.53 -4.70 12.23
N GLY A 15 -5.73 -5.54 11.23
CA GLY A 15 -6.69 -6.62 11.26
C GLY A 15 -6.87 -7.23 9.88
N VAL A 16 -7.61 -8.34 9.83
CA VAL A 16 -8.04 -8.97 8.58
C VAL A 16 -9.45 -8.52 8.24
N LYS A 17 -9.66 -8.10 6.99
CA LYS A 17 -10.98 -7.92 6.42
C LYS A 17 -11.38 -9.18 5.66
N CYS A 18 -12.56 -9.74 5.98
CA CYS A 18 -13.20 -10.75 5.17
C CYS A 18 -14.39 -10.13 4.43
N ALA A 19 -14.41 -10.24 3.10
CA ALA A 19 -15.52 -9.74 2.29
C ALA A 19 -16.00 -10.82 1.31
N ALA A 20 -17.32 -10.86 1.11
CA ALA A 20 -18.01 -11.78 0.21
C ALA A 20 -18.49 -11.02 -1.02
N PHE A 21 -17.91 -11.30 -2.18
CA PHE A 21 -18.27 -10.65 -3.44
C PHE A 21 -19.01 -11.60 -4.36
N ASP A 22 -20.05 -11.10 -5.01
CA ASP A 22 -20.70 -11.80 -6.11
C ASP A 22 -19.96 -11.54 -7.46
N ARG A 23 -20.47 -12.17 -8.53
CA ARG A 23 -19.89 -12.03 -9.87
C ARG A 23 -20.04 -10.61 -10.45
N ALA A 24 -20.95 -9.79 -9.94
CA ALA A 24 -21.10 -8.40 -10.35
C ALA A 24 -20.15 -7.45 -9.60
N GLY A 25 -19.31 -7.97 -8.70
CA GLY A 25 -18.39 -7.18 -7.89
C GLY A 25 -19.06 -6.50 -6.68
N GLU A 26 -20.31 -6.87 -6.38
CA GLU A 26 -21.04 -6.31 -5.25
C GLU A 26 -20.69 -7.07 -3.96
N ALA A 27 -20.31 -6.31 -2.91
CA ALA A 27 -20.04 -6.86 -1.60
C ALA A 27 -21.36 -7.22 -0.90
N GLN A 28 -21.62 -8.51 -0.74
CA GLN A 28 -22.82 -9.03 -0.04
C GLN A 28 -22.68 -8.91 1.48
N PHE A 29 -21.45 -8.98 1.98
CA PHE A 29 -21.10 -8.80 3.39
C PHE A 29 -19.62 -8.50 3.52
N SER A 30 -19.24 -7.71 4.52
CA SER A 30 -17.84 -7.57 4.95
C SER A 30 -17.72 -7.37 6.46
N CYS A 31 -16.64 -7.87 7.05
CA CYS A 31 -16.30 -7.67 8.45
C CYS A 31 -14.79 -7.50 8.62
N VAL A 32 -14.39 -6.98 9.78
CA VAL A 32 -12.98 -6.79 10.14
C VAL A 32 -12.74 -7.40 11.52
N GLU A 33 -11.75 -8.28 11.60
CA GLU A 33 -11.24 -8.84 12.85
C GLU A 33 -9.84 -8.29 13.15
N ALA A 34 -9.69 -7.62 14.28
CA ALA A 34 -8.45 -7.00 14.66
C ALA A 34 -7.43 -8.01 15.23
N TYR A 35 -6.15 -7.67 15.07
CA TYR A 35 -5.03 -8.31 15.75
C TYR A 35 -3.96 -7.27 16.13
N PRO A 36 -3.16 -7.53 17.20
CA PRO A 36 -2.21 -6.56 17.68
C PRO A 36 -0.94 -6.47 16.82
N THR A 37 -0.33 -5.30 16.84
CA THR A 37 1.07 -5.09 16.45
C THR A 37 1.90 -4.90 17.71
N TYR A 38 3.02 -5.60 17.79
CA TYR A 38 3.96 -5.56 18.90
C TYR A 38 5.17 -4.71 18.54
N PHE A 39 5.65 -3.92 19.49
CA PHE A 39 6.81 -3.05 19.38
C PHE A 39 7.85 -3.43 20.45
N PRO A 40 8.59 -4.55 20.29
CA PRO A 40 9.50 -5.04 21.32
C PRO A 40 10.64 -4.10 21.66
N ARG A 41 11.07 -3.29 20.70
CA ARG A 41 12.11 -2.26 20.81
C ARG A 41 11.75 -1.04 19.95
N ALA A 42 12.39 0.07 20.17
CA ALA A 42 12.25 1.24 19.30
C ALA A 42 12.60 0.88 17.84
N GLY A 43 11.72 1.23 16.91
CA GLY A 43 11.88 0.93 15.49
C GLY A 43 11.53 -0.52 15.08
N TRP A 44 11.17 -1.40 16.03
CA TRP A 44 10.73 -2.76 15.74
C TRP A 44 9.21 -2.83 15.67
N ALA A 45 8.68 -3.50 14.67
CA ALA A 45 7.24 -3.72 14.53
C ALA A 45 6.99 -5.14 13.99
N GLN A 46 6.26 -5.94 14.75
CA GLN A 46 6.01 -7.33 14.41
C GLN A 46 4.63 -7.80 14.83
N GLN A 47 4.14 -8.85 14.19
CA GLN A 47 2.84 -9.47 14.45
C GLN A 47 3.00 -10.99 14.55
N LYS A 48 2.17 -11.62 15.39
CA LYS A 48 2.21 -13.08 15.53
C LYS A 48 1.39 -13.75 14.44
N PRO A 49 2.00 -14.59 13.58
CA PRO A 49 1.28 -15.26 12.50
C PRO A 49 0.09 -16.10 12.97
N GLN A 50 0.16 -16.67 14.18
CA GLN A 50 -0.95 -17.42 14.75
C GLN A 50 -2.15 -16.52 15.10
N GLU A 51 -1.92 -15.31 15.65
CA GLU A 51 -3.00 -14.38 15.96
C GLU A 51 -3.66 -13.84 14.68
N GLN A 52 -2.86 -13.64 13.62
CA GLN A 52 -3.38 -13.29 12.29
C GLN A 52 -4.24 -14.42 11.71
N LEU A 53 -3.79 -15.67 11.81
CA LEU A 53 -4.55 -16.85 11.39
C LEU A 53 -5.85 -17.00 12.19
N ASP A 54 -5.82 -16.83 13.50
CA ASP A 54 -7.00 -16.92 14.37
C ASP A 54 -8.04 -15.83 14.00
N ALA A 55 -7.59 -14.62 13.67
CA ALA A 55 -8.46 -13.55 13.19
C ALA A 55 -9.11 -13.90 11.83
N VAL A 56 -8.34 -14.51 10.91
CA VAL A 56 -8.89 -15.02 9.63
C VAL A 56 -10.00 -16.03 9.88
N LEU A 57 -9.78 -16.97 10.78
CA LEU A 57 -10.81 -18.00 11.12
C LEU A 57 -12.07 -17.38 11.73
N ARG A 58 -11.92 -16.37 12.60
CA ARG A 58 -13.07 -15.64 13.15
C ARG A 58 -13.84 -14.89 12.07
N ALA A 59 -13.11 -14.16 11.21
CA ALA A 59 -13.72 -13.38 10.12
C ALA A 59 -14.49 -14.25 9.13
N ILE A 60 -13.95 -15.42 8.75
CA ILE A 60 -14.66 -16.38 7.91
C ILE A 60 -15.95 -16.86 8.59
N ARG A 61 -15.88 -17.30 9.85
CA ARG A 61 -17.07 -17.78 10.58
C ARG A 61 -18.13 -16.70 10.70
N GLN A 62 -17.74 -15.45 10.97
CA GLN A 62 -18.69 -14.32 11.00
C GLN A 62 -19.32 -14.11 9.63
N THR A 63 -18.55 -14.14 8.55
CA THR A 63 -19.07 -13.98 7.19
C THR A 63 -20.07 -15.09 6.85
N LEU A 64 -19.82 -16.34 7.25
CA LEU A 64 -20.72 -17.47 7.02
C LEU A 64 -22.02 -17.42 7.82
N THR A 65 -22.19 -16.46 8.72
CA THR A 65 -23.53 -16.18 9.29
C THR A 65 -24.43 -15.36 8.36
N HIS A 66 -23.85 -14.78 7.29
CA HIS A 66 -24.55 -13.93 6.32
C HIS A 66 -24.60 -14.54 4.92
N VAL A 67 -23.63 -15.37 4.55
CA VAL A 67 -23.58 -16.08 3.27
C VAL A 67 -23.52 -17.60 3.49
N GLN A 68 -24.10 -18.37 2.56
CA GLN A 68 -24.09 -19.82 2.68
C GLN A 68 -22.73 -20.39 2.25
N ALA A 69 -22.14 -21.28 3.03
CA ALA A 69 -20.87 -21.92 2.69
C ALA A 69 -20.92 -22.66 1.34
N ALA A 70 -22.08 -23.21 0.97
CA ALA A 70 -22.28 -23.90 -0.30
C ALA A 70 -22.28 -22.97 -1.53
N ASP A 71 -22.51 -21.67 -1.34
CA ASP A 71 -22.51 -20.67 -2.41
C ASP A 71 -21.09 -20.13 -2.67
N VAL A 72 -20.09 -20.46 -1.83
CA VAL A 72 -18.72 -20.00 -2.00
C VAL A 72 -18.04 -20.78 -3.13
N ALA A 73 -17.57 -20.05 -4.13
CA ALA A 73 -16.87 -20.58 -5.31
C ALA A 73 -15.34 -20.66 -5.12
N ALA A 74 -14.77 -19.70 -4.40
CA ALA A 74 -13.35 -19.67 -4.13
C ALA A 74 -13.03 -18.82 -2.88
N LEU A 75 -11.83 -19.08 -2.32
CA LEU A 75 -11.13 -18.19 -1.38
C LEU A 75 -9.99 -17.51 -2.08
N VAL A 76 -9.61 -16.30 -1.61
CA VAL A 76 -8.37 -15.62 -2.03
C VAL A 76 -7.79 -14.83 -0.86
N PHE A 77 -6.47 -14.86 -0.76
CA PHE A 77 -5.73 -14.08 0.22
C PHE A 77 -5.07 -12.86 -0.43
N THR A 78 -5.09 -11.74 0.27
CA THR A 78 -4.26 -10.56 0.03
C THR A 78 -3.77 -10.03 1.37
N GLY A 79 -2.79 -9.18 1.37
CA GLY A 79 -2.29 -8.62 2.63
C GLY A 79 -1.14 -7.66 2.43
N THR A 80 -0.69 -7.12 3.56
CA THR A 80 0.41 -6.16 3.57
C THR A 80 1.66 -6.75 2.93
N MET A 81 2.23 -5.98 2.02
CA MET A 81 3.49 -6.31 1.35
C MET A 81 4.69 -5.99 2.25
N ASN A 82 5.89 -6.40 1.84
CA ASN A 82 7.14 -6.12 2.56
C ASN A 82 7.28 -6.78 3.95
N GLY A 83 6.44 -7.76 4.27
CA GLY A 83 6.59 -8.57 5.47
C GLY A 83 7.73 -9.59 5.34
N CYS A 84 8.03 -10.26 6.46
CA CYS A 84 8.91 -11.43 6.47
C CYS A 84 8.48 -12.39 7.58
N ILE A 85 8.03 -13.57 7.18
CA ILE A 85 7.76 -14.71 8.04
C ILE A 85 8.68 -15.84 7.58
N PRO A 86 9.74 -16.20 8.34
CA PRO A 86 10.50 -17.41 8.08
C PRO A 86 9.64 -18.62 8.44
N ILE A 87 9.50 -19.57 7.51
CA ILE A 87 8.73 -20.80 7.71
C ILE A 87 9.59 -22.05 7.49
N ASP A 88 9.24 -23.14 8.18
CA ASP A 88 9.81 -24.45 7.94
C ASP A 88 9.17 -25.16 6.71
N ARG A 89 9.62 -26.40 6.44
CA ARG A 89 9.10 -27.20 5.31
C ARG A 89 7.63 -27.61 5.48
N ASP A 90 7.11 -27.59 6.69
CA ASP A 90 5.71 -27.92 7.00
C ASP A 90 4.81 -26.67 7.02
N GLY A 91 5.39 -25.47 6.78
CA GLY A 91 4.69 -24.20 6.75
C GLY A 91 4.43 -23.59 8.12
N ASN A 92 5.14 -24.06 9.17
CA ASN A 92 5.05 -23.43 10.49
C ASN A 92 5.93 -22.19 10.54
N ALA A 93 5.41 -21.11 11.11
CA ALA A 93 6.19 -19.90 11.33
C ALA A 93 7.23 -20.13 12.43
N LEU A 94 8.48 -19.76 12.15
CA LEU A 94 9.60 -19.87 13.08
C LEU A 94 9.88 -18.57 13.83
N HIS A 95 9.31 -17.46 13.36
CA HIS A 95 9.43 -16.12 13.95
C HIS A 95 8.13 -15.34 13.73
N ASP A 96 7.92 -14.28 14.51
CA ASP A 96 6.88 -13.31 14.26
C ASP A 96 7.05 -12.66 12.88
N ASN A 97 5.95 -12.25 12.26
CA ASN A 97 5.96 -11.48 11.02
C ASN A 97 6.61 -10.11 11.25
N ILE A 98 7.81 -9.89 10.70
CA ILE A 98 8.47 -8.59 10.69
C ILE A 98 7.77 -7.75 9.61
N ILE A 99 6.90 -6.83 10.01
CA ILE A 99 6.02 -6.10 9.08
C ILE A 99 6.72 -4.92 8.37
N HIS A 100 6.03 -4.33 7.40
CA HIS A 100 6.55 -3.24 6.56
C HIS A 100 6.94 -1.95 7.33
N SER A 101 6.38 -1.69 8.52
CA SER A 101 6.71 -0.52 9.34
C SER A 101 7.95 -0.73 10.22
N ASP A 102 8.52 -1.93 10.25
CA ASP A 102 9.74 -2.24 10.97
C ASP A 102 10.96 -1.65 10.30
N VAL A 103 11.84 -1.00 11.06
CA VAL A 103 13.06 -0.35 10.57
C VAL A 103 14.34 -0.90 11.20
N ARG A 104 14.26 -2.10 11.86
CA ARG A 104 15.44 -2.74 12.50
C ARG A 104 16.60 -3.02 11.56
N THR A 105 16.35 -3.02 10.25
CA THR A 105 17.27 -3.45 9.21
C THR A 105 18.18 -2.33 8.67
N ALA A 106 18.21 -1.17 9.32
CA ALA A 106 19.05 -0.05 8.88
C ALA A 106 20.55 -0.41 8.72
N PRO A 107 21.16 -1.25 9.60
CA PRO A 107 22.54 -1.71 9.39
C PRO A 107 22.72 -2.54 8.11
N GLN A 108 21.76 -3.40 7.78
CA GLN A 108 21.78 -4.26 6.59
C GLN A 108 21.62 -3.44 5.30
N VAL A 109 20.79 -2.40 5.34
CA VAL A 109 20.66 -1.44 4.23
C VAL A 109 22.01 -0.75 3.98
N ALA A 110 22.64 -0.21 5.02
CA ALA A 110 23.95 0.45 4.92
C ALA A 110 25.07 -0.51 4.44
N GLU A 111 24.97 -1.79 4.74
CA GLU A 111 25.87 -2.83 4.25
C GLU A 111 25.64 -3.12 2.75
N LEU A 112 24.37 -3.27 2.35
CA LEU A 112 24.00 -3.56 0.95
C LEU A 112 24.38 -2.38 0.02
N GLU A 113 24.19 -1.14 0.47
CA GLU A 113 24.58 0.06 -0.28
C GLU A 113 26.09 0.15 -0.54
N LYS A 114 26.93 -0.45 0.32
CA LYS A 114 28.38 -0.55 0.09
C LYS A 114 28.75 -1.60 -0.95
N ARG A 115 27.93 -2.61 -1.12
CA ARG A 115 28.16 -3.75 -2.03
C ARG A 115 27.62 -3.50 -3.42
N ILE A 116 26.44 -2.88 -3.52
CA ILE A 116 25.76 -2.65 -4.79
C ILE A 116 25.47 -1.14 -4.94
N PRO A 117 26.00 -0.49 -6.00
CA PRO A 117 25.67 0.90 -6.31
C PRO A 117 24.15 1.06 -6.46
N LEU A 118 23.57 2.07 -5.81
CA LEU A 118 22.11 2.27 -5.77
C LEU A 118 21.47 2.32 -7.17
N ALA A 119 22.14 2.95 -8.14
CA ALA A 119 21.63 3.03 -9.52
C ALA A 119 21.55 1.65 -10.21
N ASP A 120 22.50 0.75 -9.91
CA ASP A 120 22.51 -0.61 -10.47
C ASP A 120 21.45 -1.46 -9.79
N TYR A 121 21.33 -1.35 -8.48
CA TYR A 121 20.27 -2.00 -7.70
C TYR A 121 18.87 -1.57 -8.20
N TYR A 122 18.65 -0.26 -8.34
CA TYR A 122 17.37 0.29 -8.80
C TYR A 122 17.03 -0.19 -10.23
N ARG A 123 18.02 -0.20 -11.12
CA ARG A 123 17.84 -0.70 -12.48
C ARG A 123 17.45 -2.19 -12.51
N ARG A 124 17.98 -2.96 -11.56
CA ARG A 124 17.75 -4.40 -11.45
C ARG A 124 16.39 -4.71 -10.82
N THR A 125 16.03 -4.03 -9.74
CA THR A 125 14.83 -4.34 -8.93
C THR A 125 13.65 -3.39 -9.19
N GLY A 126 13.85 -2.28 -9.91
CA GLY A 126 12.86 -1.22 -10.08
C GLY A 126 12.65 -0.35 -8.83
N ASN A 127 13.40 -0.59 -7.75
CA ASN A 127 13.18 0.02 -6.44
C ASN A 127 14.51 0.40 -5.77
N ARG A 128 14.45 1.32 -4.81
CA ARG A 128 15.60 1.67 -3.97
C ARG A 128 15.83 0.60 -2.91
N ILE A 129 17.04 0.52 -2.38
CA ILE A 129 17.31 -0.18 -1.14
C ILE A 129 16.54 0.54 -0.03
N ASP A 130 15.72 -0.18 0.72
CA ASP A 130 14.82 0.42 1.71
C ASP A 130 14.71 -0.49 2.95
N VAL A 131 14.78 0.11 4.13
CA VAL A 131 14.66 -0.57 5.43
C VAL A 131 13.34 -1.34 5.58
N HIS A 132 12.29 -0.91 4.87
CA HIS A 132 10.97 -1.50 4.95
C HIS A 132 10.81 -2.77 4.11
N SER A 133 11.72 -3.04 3.16
CA SER A 133 11.62 -4.16 2.21
C SER A 133 12.06 -5.52 2.81
N GLY A 134 11.73 -6.61 2.10
CA GLY A 134 12.01 -7.98 2.55
C GLY A 134 13.49 -8.31 2.59
N LEU A 135 14.27 -7.95 1.55
CA LEU A 135 15.69 -8.34 1.44
C LEU A 135 16.54 -7.97 2.65
N PRO A 136 16.51 -6.73 3.18
CA PRO A 136 17.24 -6.40 4.41
C PRO A 136 16.77 -7.20 5.63
N LYS A 137 15.51 -7.64 5.69
CA LYS A 137 14.99 -8.52 6.77
C LYS A 137 15.59 -9.92 6.68
N TYR A 138 15.76 -10.46 5.47
CA TYR A 138 16.43 -11.74 5.25
C TYR A 138 17.91 -11.67 5.68
N MET A 139 18.59 -10.56 5.38
CA MET A 139 19.96 -10.31 5.84
C MET A 139 20.03 -10.19 7.37
N TRP A 140 19.06 -9.51 7.99
CA TRP A 140 18.97 -9.35 9.44
C TRP A 140 18.77 -10.71 10.13
N LEU A 141 17.84 -11.54 9.66
CA LEU A 141 17.63 -12.89 10.17
C LEU A 141 18.91 -13.72 10.11
N LYS A 142 19.68 -13.61 9.02
CA LYS A 142 20.95 -14.32 8.88
C LYS A 142 21.99 -13.85 9.90
N ALA A 143 22.05 -12.56 10.18
CA ALA A 143 23.06 -11.98 11.07
C ALA A 143 22.71 -12.14 12.54
N GLU A 144 21.45 -11.91 12.91
CA GLU A 144 21.02 -11.82 14.31
C GLU A 144 20.36 -13.11 14.84
N GLU A 145 19.77 -13.91 13.93
CA GLU A 145 19.06 -15.16 14.25
C GLU A 145 19.57 -16.32 13.38
N PRO A 146 20.89 -16.67 13.43
CA PRO A 146 21.50 -17.60 12.47
C PRO A 146 20.95 -19.02 12.55
N ASP A 147 20.55 -19.50 13.73
CA ASP A 147 19.94 -20.82 13.87
C ASP A 147 18.56 -20.87 13.24
N LEU A 148 17.75 -19.85 13.48
CA LEU A 148 16.43 -19.69 12.84
C LEU A 148 16.57 -19.55 11.31
N TYR A 149 17.54 -18.74 10.86
CA TYR A 149 17.83 -18.59 9.43
C TYR A 149 18.18 -19.94 8.79
N ARG A 150 19.00 -20.76 9.46
CA ARG A 150 19.37 -22.11 8.99
C ARG A 150 18.13 -23.00 8.85
N ASP A 151 17.27 -23.00 9.89
CA ASP A 151 16.13 -23.91 10.01
C ASP A 151 14.94 -23.47 9.11
N ALA A 152 14.88 -22.19 8.71
CA ALA A 152 13.89 -21.68 7.76
C ALA A 152 14.08 -22.34 6.38
N ALA A 153 12.98 -22.86 5.83
CA ALA A 153 12.92 -23.32 4.45
C ALA A 153 12.68 -22.16 3.48
N TRP A 154 11.76 -21.24 3.81
CA TRP A 154 11.40 -20.10 2.97
C TRP A 154 11.11 -18.84 3.79
N PHE A 155 11.23 -17.68 3.14
CA PHE A 155 10.77 -16.39 3.63
C PHE A 155 9.52 -15.97 2.84
N VAL A 156 8.38 -15.83 3.53
CA VAL A 156 7.09 -15.53 2.90
C VAL A 156 6.43 -14.31 3.55
N ASN A 157 5.46 -13.72 2.84
CA ASN A 157 4.58 -12.70 3.40
C ASN A 157 3.34 -13.33 4.05
N ILE A 158 2.52 -12.50 4.71
CA ILE A 158 1.36 -12.99 5.47
C ILE A 158 0.34 -13.73 4.59
N LYS A 159 0.05 -13.22 3.38
CA LYS A 159 -0.89 -13.90 2.48
C LYS A 159 -0.42 -15.29 2.06
N ASP A 160 0.90 -15.44 1.82
CA ASP A 160 1.52 -16.71 1.41
C ASP A 160 1.54 -17.72 2.56
N TYR A 161 1.81 -17.22 3.78
CA TYR A 161 1.68 -18.03 5.00
C TYR A 161 0.25 -18.57 5.14
N LEU A 162 -0.75 -17.70 5.04
CA LEU A 162 -2.15 -18.09 5.14
C LEU A 162 -2.56 -19.07 4.02
N TYR A 163 -2.17 -18.78 2.77
CA TYR A 163 -2.40 -19.68 1.65
C TYR A 163 -1.79 -21.06 1.89
N GLY A 164 -0.54 -21.12 2.36
CA GLY A 164 0.15 -22.38 2.68
C GLY A 164 -0.57 -23.17 3.77
N ARG A 165 -1.06 -22.51 4.83
CA ARG A 165 -1.81 -23.15 5.92
C ARG A 165 -3.14 -23.73 5.45
N PHE A 166 -3.88 -22.97 4.62
CA PHE A 166 -5.21 -23.38 4.13
C PHE A 166 -5.14 -24.49 3.08
N THR A 167 -4.06 -24.56 2.31
CA THR A 167 -3.95 -25.50 1.16
C THR A 167 -2.95 -26.63 1.36
N GLY A 168 -2.00 -26.50 2.28
CA GLY A 168 -0.83 -27.37 2.38
C GLY A 168 0.23 -27.09 1.30
N ARG A 169 0.03 -26.11 0.43
CA ARG A 169 1.00 -25.72 -0.63
C ARG A 169 1.89 -24.59 -0.14
N VAL A 170 2.85 -24.92 0.67
CA VAL A 170 3.79 -23.95 1.28
C VAL A 170 4.89 -23.51 0.32
N GLY A 171 5.61 -22.44 0.67
CA GLY A 171 6.81 -21.96 -0.02
C GLY A 171 6.55 -21.37 -1.41
N GLY A 172 5.42 -20.72 -1.61
CA GLY A 172 5.12 -19.98 -2.84
C GLY A 172 4.69 -18.54 -2.55
N THR A 173 4.87 -17.65 -3.51
CA THR A 173 4.41 -16.25 -3.49
C THR A 173 4.07 -15.81 -4.91
N ASP A 174 3.40 -14.67 -5.08
CA ASP A 174 3.18 -14.08 -6.38
C ASP A 174 4.21 -12.97 -6.71
N ARG A 175 4.31 -12.61 -8.00
CA ARG A 175 5.29 -11.61 -8.45
C ARG A 175 5.03 -10.22 -7.91
N SER A 176 3.78 -9.84 -7.66
CA SER A 176 3.46 -8.50 -7.13
C SER A 176 4.03 -8.33 -5.72
N ASP A 177 3.81 -9.31 -4.86
CA ASP A 177 4.31 -9.30 -3.48
C ASP A 177 5.83 -9.48 -3.43
N ALA A 178 6.39 -10.38 -4.25
CA ALA A 178 7.83 -10.56 -4.39
C ALA A 178 8.56 -9.29 -4.85
N SER A 179 7.92 -8.43 -5.65
CA SER A 179 8.53 -7.19 -6.15
C SER A 179 8.97 -6.26 -5.03
N LEU A 180 8.14 -6.07 -4.01
CA LEU A 180 8.45 -5.17 -2.90
C LEU A 180 9.33 -5.84 -1.82
N CYS A 181 9.63 -7.13 -1.95
CA CYS A 181 10.77 -7.71 -1.21
C CYS A 181 12.10 -7.11 -1.67
N ASN A 182 12.11 -6.42 -2.82
CA ASN A 182 13.26 -5.74 -3.41
C ASN A 182 14.43 -6.68 -3.80
N CYS A 183 14.12 -7.90 -4.16
CA CYS A 183 15.08 -8.88 -4.69
C CYS A 183 14.53 -9.67 -5.89
N ILE A 184 13.55 -9.10 -6.61
CA ILE A 184 13.11 -9.59 -7.93
C ILE A 184 13.83 -8.83 -9.04
N ASP A 185 14.12 -9.50 -10.15
CA ASP A 185 14.50 -8.87 -11.39
C ASP A 185 13.24 -8.29 -12.04
N ILE A 186 13.08 -6.97 -11.97
CA ILE A 186 11.85 -6.33 -12.45
C ILE A 186 11.62 -6.45 -13.95
N LEU A 187 12.67 -6.70 -14.73
CA LEU A 187 12.59 -6.93 -16.17
C LEU A 187 12.45 -8.42 -16.52
N GLY A 188 13.16 -9.27 -15.79
CA GLY A 188 13.18 -10.71 -16.04
C GLY A 188 12.03 -11.49 -15.42
N GLY A 189 11.35 -10.93 -14.42
CA GLY A 189 10.22 -11.56 -13.74
C GLY A 189 10.59 -12.76 -12.85
N ASP A 190 11.85 -12.93 -12.51
CA ASP A 190 12.37 -13.96 -11.60
C ASP A 190 13.15 -13.28 -10.46
N TRP A 191 13.56 -14.05 -9.47
CA TRP A 191 14.42 -13.54 -8.40
C TRP A 191 15.73 -12.96 -8.98
N ALA A 192 16.17 -11.82 -8.45
CA ALA A 192 17.46 -11.22 -8.82
C ALA A 192 18.60 -11.98 -8.11
N TRP A 193 18.99 -13.12 -8.67
CA TRP A 193 19.98 -14.05 -8.09
C TRP A 193 21.32 -13.41 -7.82
N ASP A 194 21.72 -12.44 -8.63
CA ASP A 194 22.91 -11.61 -8.45
C ASP A 194 22.78 -10.71 -7.21
N VAL A 195 21.65 -10.06 -7.02
CA VAL A 195 21.37 -9.22 -5.84
C VAL A 195 21.33 -10.08 -4.57
N LEU A 196 20.65 -11.24 -4.60
CA LEU A 196 20.62 -12.18 -3.47
C LEU A 196 22.01 -12.67 -3.08
N LYS A 197 22.87 -12.96 -4.08
CA LYS A 197 24.26 -13.37 -3.85
C LYS A 197 25.06 -12.27 -3.18
N GLU A 198 24.97 -11.03 -3.66
CA GLU A 198 25.65 -9.87 -3.04
C GLU A 198 25.13 -9.57 -1.63
N ALA A 199 23.83 -9.75 -1.39
CA ALA A 199 23.22 -9.65 -0.07
C ALA A 199 23.64 -10.83 0.85
N GLY A 200 24.22 -11.88 0.28
CA GLY A 200 24.60 -13.10 1.00
C GLY A 200 23.41 -13.94 1.46
N VAL A 201 22.23 -13.77 0.81
CA VAL A 201 21.03 -14.54 1.10
C VAL A 201 21.04 -15.84 0.28
N ASP A 202 20.68 -16.95 0.93
CA ASP A 202 20.61 -18.25 0.27
C ASP A 202 19.42 -18.30 -0.70
N ALA A 203 19.72 -18.50 -1.98
CA ALA A 203 18.72 -18.59 -3.06
C ALA A 203 17.67 -19.70 -2.83
N ALA A 204 18.06 -20.80 -2.16
CA ALA A 204 17.14 -21.89 -1.86
C ALA A 204 16.01 -21.52 -0.88
N LYS A 205 16.13 -20.37 -0.20
CA LYS A 205 15.11 -19.86 0.73
C LYS A 205 14.09 -18.94 0.07
N MET A 206 14.26 -18.65 -1.22
CA MET A 206 13.29 -17.88 -1.98
C MET A 206 12.10 -18.76 -2.36
N PRO A 207 10.86 -18.31 -2.12
CA PRO A 207 9.67 -19.06 -2.49
C PRO A 207 9.49 -19.18 -4.00
N GLU A 208 8.75 -20.20 -4.43
CA GLU A 208 8.34 -20.36 -5.83
C GLU A 208 7.45 -19.18 -6.27
N LEU A 209 7.72 -18.59 -7.44
CA LEU A 209 6.88 -17.56 -8.01
C LEU A 209 5.68 -18.18 -8.74
N ARG A 210 4.47 -17.76 -8.37
CA ARG A 210 3.20 -18.25 -8.91
C ARG A 210 2.41 -17.09 -9.50
N ALA A 211 1.46 -17.40 -10.39
CA ALA A 211 0.51 -16.39 -10.86
C ALA A 211 -0.49 -16.02 -9.75
N SER A 212 -0.83 -14.74 -9.62
CA SER A 212 -1.84 -14.28 -8.66
C SER A 212 -3.21 -14.94 -8.87
N THR A 213 -3.51 -15.35 -10.11
CA THR A 213 -4.75 -16.04 -10.53
C THR A 213 -4.68 -17.55 -10.38
N ASP A 214 -3.55 -18.13 -9.93
CA ASP A 214 -3.43 -19.59 -9.75
C ASP A 214 -4.41 -20.07 -8.67
N VAL A 215 -5.31 -20.99 -9.04
CA VAL A 215 -6.32 -21.62 -8.18
C VAL A 215 -6.08 -23.13 -8.04
N THR A 216 -4.84 -23.58 -8.24
CA THR A 216 -4.49 -25.01 -8.05
C THR A 216 -4.49 -25.42 -6.58
N GLY A 217 -4.42 -24.46 -5.64
CA GLY A 217 -4.64 -24.69 -4.22
C GLY A 217 -6.08 -25.15 -3.94
N ARG A 218 -6.22 -26.04 -2.97
CA ARG A 218 -7.52 -26.52 -2.49
C ARG A 218 -7.57 -26.44 -0.97
N LEU A 219 -8.71 -25.99 -0.43
CA LEU A 219 -8.92 -25.98 1.01
C LEU A 219 -8.76 -27.39 1.57
N ASN A 220 -7.83 -27.58 2.50
CA ASN A 220 -7.57 -28.87 3.11
C ASN A 220 -8.64 -29.22 4.17
N ALA A 221 -8.74 -30.51 4.53
CA ALA A 221 -9.73 -31.02 5.47
C ALA A 221 -9.68 -30.34 6.85
N ALA A 222 -8.46 -30.03 7.34
CA ALA A 222 -8.30 -29.40 8.66
C ALA A 222 -8.92 -27.99 8.69
N PHE A 223 -8.62 -27.17 7.68
CA PHE A 223 -9.16 -25.81 7.60
C PHE A 223 -10.63 -25.79 7.15
N ALA A 224 -11.08 -26.75 6.37
CA ALA A 224 -12.51 -26.95 6.10
C ALA A 224 -13.30 -27.16 7.39
N ALA A 225 -12.82 -28.06 8.26
CA ALA A 225 -13.44 -28.29 9.58
C ALA A 225 -13.41 -27.06 10.50
N LEU A 226 -12.32 -26.26 10.47
CA LEU A 226 -12.18 -25.05 11.29
C LEU A 226 -13.07 -23.89 10.81
N THR A 227 -13.29 -23.77 9.50
CA THR A 227 -14.03 -22.66 8.91
C THR A 227 -15.50 -22.95 8.67
N GLY A 228 -15.87 -24.20 8.43
CA GLY A 228 -17.20 -24.61 7.95
C GLY A 228 -17.37 -24.50 6.43
N LEU A 229 -16.30 -24.19 5.71
CA LEU A 229 -16.28 -24.19 4.24
C LEU A 229 -16.10 -25.61 3.68
N PRO A 230 -16.52 -25.88 2.44
CA PRO A 230 -16.35 -27.20 1.83
C PRO A 230 -14.87 -27.54 1.64
N GLU A 231 -14.46 -28.77 2.00
CA GLU A 231 -13.15 -29.31 1.65
C GLU A 231 -12.99 -29.33 0.13
N GLY A 232 -11.77 -29.05 -0.35
CA GLY A 232 -11.48 -29.01 -1.79
C GLY A 232 -11.93 -27.71 -2.47
N LEU A 233 -12.48 -26.73 -1.75
CA LEU A 233 -12.80 -25.42 -2.28
C LEU A 233 -11.55 -24.80 -2.95
N PRO A 234 -11.66 -24.23 -4.17
CA PRO A 234 -10.57 -23.51 -4.82
C PRO A 234 -10.05 -22.38 -3.94
N VAL A 235 -8.71 -22.28 -3.84
CA VAL A 235 -8.03 -21.17 -3.14
C VAL A 235 -7.05 -20.52 -4.11
N ALA A 236 -7.28 -19.25 -4.42
CA ALA A 236 -6.39 -18.48 -5.28
C ALA A 236 -5.16 -17.99 -4.50
N VAL A 237 -4.01 -17.94 -5.16
CA VAL A 237 -2.76 -17.41 -4.59
C VAL A 237 -2.94 -15.96 -4.17
N GLY A 238 -3.65 -15.16 -4.99
CA GLY A 238 -3.86 -13.74 -4.72
C GLY A 238 -2.60 -12.91 -4.94
N ALA A 239 -2.63 -11.68 -4.45
CA ALA A 239 -1.56 -10.71 -4.67
C ALA A 239 -1.37 -9.81 -3.44
N GLY A 240 -0.29 -9.02 -3.42
CA GLY A 240 -0.09 -7.98 -2.42
C GLY A 240 -1.21 -6.93 -2.46
N ASP A 241 -1.48 -6.32 -1.30
CA ASP A 241 -2.58 -5.36 -1.14
C ASP A 241 -2.52 -4.18 -2.12
N GLY A 242 -1.30 -3.69 -2.45
CA GLY A 242 -1.10 -2.62 -3.43
C GLY A 242 -1.54 -3.01 -4.84
N ALA A 243 -1.25 -4.25 -5.29
CA ALA A 243 -1.66 -4.75 -6.59
C ALA A 243 -3.18 -5.02 -6.64
N CYS A 244 -3.74 -5.57 -5.56
CA CYS A 244 -5.18 -5.75 -5.42
C CYS A 244 -5.90 -4.40 -5.43
N ALA A 245 -5.43 -3.39 -4.66
CA ALA A 245 -6.01 -2.05 -4.66
C ALA A 245 -5.99 -1.41 -6.04
N ALA A 246 -4.92 -1.63 -6.82
CA ALA A 246 -4.83 -1.13 -8.19
C ALA A 246 -5.93 -1.70 -9.08
N HIS A 247 -6.13 -3.02 -9.06
CA HIS A 247 -7.17 -3.67 -9.86
C HIS A 247 -8.59 -3.37 -9.40
N GLY A 248 -8.80 -3.26 -8.10
CA GLY A 248 -10.12 -2.89 -7.57
C GLY A 248 -10.48 -1.42 -7.77
N ALA A 249 -9.52 -0.57 -8.12
CA ALA A 249 -9.73 0.87 -8.22
C ALA A 249 -9.85 1.39 -9.67
N ARG A 250 -9.17 0.80 -10.64
CA ARG A 250 -8.97 1.39 -11.97
C ARG A 250 -9.31 0.46 -13.12
N PRO A 251 -9.59 0.99 -14.32
CA PRO A 251 -9.66 0.21 -15.54
C PRO A 251 -8.33 -0.51 -15.81
N HIS A 252 -8.39 -1.65 -16.48
CA HIS A 252 -7.22 -2.39 -16.90
C HIS A 252 -6.72 -1.87 -18.24
N GLU A 253 -6.03 -0.73 -18.23
CA GLU A 253 -5.47 -0.08 -19.41
C GLU A 253 -4.22 0.73 -19.05
N ARG A 254 -3.30 0.87 -20.00
CA ARG A 254 -2.08 1.65 -19.80
C ARG A 254 -2.38 3.09 -19.42
N GLY A 255 -1.69 3.59 -18.40
CA GLY A 255 -1.87 4.94 -17.88
C GLY A 255 -3.11 5.13 -17.02
N ALA A 256 -3.97 4.11 -16.88
CA ALA A 256 -5.03 4.14 -15.88
C ALA A 256 -4.40 4.28 -14.50
N ALA A 257 -4.87 5.26 -13.73
CA ALA A 257 -4.28 5.62 -12.47
C ALA A 257 -5.30 5.62 -11.34
N TYR A 258 -4.82 5.43 -10.14
CA TYR A 258 -5.60 5.62 -8.92
C TYR A 258 -4.78 6.36 -7.87
N MET A 259 -5.48 6.97 -6.94
CA MET A 259 -4.94 7.66 -5.78
C MET A 259 -5.54 7.06 -4.53
N ASN A 260 -4.70 6.68 -3.57
CA ASN A 260 -5.14 6.28 -2.25
C ASN A 260 -4.78 7.35 -1.23
N ILE A 261 -5.75 7.75 -0.39
CA ILE A 261 -5.51 8.62 0.76
C ILE A 261 -5.90 7.84 2.02
N GLY A 262 -4.93 7.18 2.60
CA GLY A 262 -4.96 6.51 3.90
C GLY A 262 -4.01 7.21 4.87
N SER A 263 -3.53 6.52 5.92
CA SER A 263 -2.50 7.05 6.83
C SER A 263 -1.27 7.54 6.06
N SER A 264 -0.73 6.72 5.17
CA SER A 264 0.10 7.14 4.04
C SER A 264 -0.77 7.40 2.81
N ALA A 265 -0.19 7.97 1.75
CA ALA A 265 -0.91 8.20 0.51
C ALA A 265 -0.02 7.92 -0.70
N TRP A 266 -0.63 7.61 -1.85
CA TRP A 266 0.12 7.36 -3.08
C TRP A 266 -0.71 7.60 -4.33
N VAL A 267 0.00 7.80 -5.43
CA VAL A 267 -0.55 7.75 -6.79
C VAL A 267 0.15 6.63 -7.53
N SER A 268 -0.61 5.73 -8.11
CA SER A 268 -0.10 4.63 -8.90
C SER A 268 -0.75 4.59 -10.28
N ALA A 269 0.02 4.28 -11.29
CA ALA A 269 -0.44 4.14 -12.66
C ALA A 269 0.04 2.80 -13.27
N MET A 270 -0.80 2.25 -14.15
CA MET A 270 -0.46 1.03 -14.90
C MET A 270 0.50 1.36 -16.04
N SER A 271 1.49 0.51 -16.22
CA SER A 271 2.48 0.58 -17.30
C SER A 271 2.73 -0.80 -17.92
N ASP A 272 3.04 -0.84 -19.21
CA ASP A 272 3.45 -2.07 -19.92
C ASP A 272 4.91 -2.44 -19.64
N GLN A 273 5.66 -1.52 -19.03
CA GLN A 273 7.08 -1.70 -18.71
C GLN A 273 7.38 -1.04 -17.36
N PRO A 274 8.36 -1.55 -16.60
CA PRO A 274 8.81 -0.85 -15.40
C PRO A 274 9.45 0.48 -15.77
N ILE A 275 9.23 1.51 -14.98
CA ILE A 275 9.77 2.84 -15.19
C ILE A 275 11.04 3.02 -14.34
N ILE A 276 12.18 3.02 -15.01
CA ILE A 276 13.46 3.27 -14.36
C ILE A 276 13.71 4.78 -14.34
N ASP A 277 13.14 5.45 -13.34
CA ASP A 277 13.27 6.90 -13.17
C ASP A 277 14.73 7.29 -12.91
N ARG A 278 15.24 8.29 -13.65
CA ARG A 278 16.65 8.73 -13.57
C ARG A 278 17.04 9.24 -12.19
N GLU A 279 16.10 9.80 -11.44
CA GLU A 279 16.30 10.30 -10.09
C GLU A 279 15.90 9.28 -9.01
N LEU A 280 15.54 8.05 -9.41
CA LEU A 280 15.22 6.93 -8.53
C LEU A 280 14.08 7.26 -7.55
N ARG A 281 13.02 7.96 -8.02
CA ARG A 281 11.95 8.49 -7.18
C ARG A 281 10.74 7.59 -7.07
N LEU A 282 10.54 6.64 -8.01
CA LEU A 282 9.35 5.82 -8.15
C LEU A 282 9.58 4.40 -7.64
N PHE A 283 8.50 3.74 -7.24
CA PHE A 283 8.43 2.30 -7.02
C PHE A 283 7.89 1.60 -8.25
N ASN A 284 8.38 0.40 -8.52
CA ASN A 284 7.86 -0.51 -9.52
C ASN A 284 7.55 -1.86 -8.88
N TYR A 285 6.41 -2.43 -9.21
CA TYR A 285 6.08 -3.80 -8.86
C TYR A 285 5.19 -4.42 -9.95
N PHE A 286 5.30 -5.73 -10.10
CA PHE A 286 4.45 -6.46 -11.03
C PHE A 286 2.99 -6.25 -10.67
N ASP A 287 2.17 -6.16 -11.70
CA ASP A 287 0.73 -6.19 -11.57
C ASP A 287 0.25 -7.64 -11.36
N MET A 288 -1.02 -7.85 -11.01
CA MET A 288 -1.63 -9.19 -10.98
C MET A 288 -1.73 -9.79 -12.39
N ASP A 289 -1.88 -8.95 -13.40
CA ASP A 289 -1.58 -9.30 -14.79
C ASP A 289 -0.07 -9.15 -15.03
N GLU A 290 0.62 -10.26 -14.99
CA GLU A 290 2.09 -10.31 -15.06
C GLU A 290 2.70 -9.69 -16.33
N SER A 291 1.88 -9.30 -17.31
CA SER A 291 2.30 -8.53 -18.49
C SER A 291 2.41 -7.02 -18.23
N CYS A 292 2.02 -6.57 -17.05
CA CYS A 292 1.91 -5.17 -16.66
C CYS A 292 2.63 -4.89 -15.34
N TYR A 293 2.79 -3.60 -15.07
CA TYR A 293 3.45 -3.09 -13.88
C TYR A 293 2.61 -1.98 -13.23
N ASN A 294 2.68 -1.89 -11.93
CA ASN A 294 2.27 -0.73 -11.15
C ASN A 294 3.47 0.17 -10.92
N VAL A 295 3.37 1.42 -11.33
CA VAL A 295 4.39 2.44 -11.10
C VAL A 295 3.83 3.45 -10.11
N CYS A 296 4.50 3.65 -8.99
CA CYS A 296 3.93 4.33 -7.83
C CYS A 296 4.86 5.40 -7.27
N GLY A 297 4.30 6.57 -6.97
CA GLY A 297 4.90 7.59 -6.10
C GLY A 297 4.15 7.65 -4.77
N THR A 298 4.88 7.64 -3.65
CA THR A 298 4.30 7.55 -2.31
C THR A 298 4.60 8.77 -1.45
N VAL A 299 3.63 9.15 -0.63
CA VAL A 299 3.71 10.18 0.41
C VAL A 299 3.62 9.50 1.76
N GLN A 300 4.64 9.71 2.61
CA GLN A 300 4.77 8.99 3.87
C GLN A 300 3.66 9.32 4.86
N SER A 301 3.22 10.59 4.91
CA SER A 301 2.20 11.07 5.83
C SER A 301 1.03 11.67 5.06
N GLY A 302 0.04 10.85 4.72
CA GLY A 302 -1.22 11.27 4.07
C GLY A 302 -2.24 11.79 5.09
N ALA A 303 -3.31 11.05 5.33
CA ALA A 303 -4.30 11.38 6.37
C ALA A 303 -3.71 11.35 7.80
N ALA A 304 -2.56 10.69 8.02
CA ALA A 304 -1.85 10.80 9.29
C ALA A 304 -1.44 12.25 9.60
N ALA A 305 -0.95 12.99 8.58
CA ALA A 305 -0.61 14.41 8.73
C ALA A 305 -1.85 15.26 9.02
N PHE A 306 -2.99 14.94 8.42
CA PHE A 306 -4.25 15.60 8.69
C PHE A 306 -4.71 15.38 10.16
N ASN A 307 -4.70 14.13 10.63
CA ASN A 307 -5.07 13.81 12.01
C ASN A 307 -4.13 14.49 13.01
N TRP A 308 -2.81 14.42 12.77
CA TRP A 308 -1.82 15.12 13.58
C TRP A 308 -2.09 16.63 13.66
N ALA A 309 -2.44 17.25 12.54
CA ALA A 309 -2.75 18.67 12.50
C ALA A 309 -4.00 19.02 13.31
N LEU A 310 -5.04 18.18 13.29
CA LEU A 310 -6.24 18.37 14.13
C LEU A 310 -5.88 18.31 15.63
N ASP A 311 -5.01 17.38 16.00
CA ASP A 311 -4.59 17.23 17.39
C ASP A 311 -3.66 18.36 17.87
N THR A 312 -2.73 18.78 17.00
CA THR A 312 -1.59 19.60 17.41
C THR A 312 -1.70 21.06 17.00
N LEU A 313 -2.08 21.34 15.73
CA LEU A 313 -2.11 22.70 15.18
C LEU A 313 -3.46 23.39 15.36
N ILE A 314 -4.54 22.65 15.22
CA ILE A 314 -5.91 23.15 15.39
C ILE A 314 -6.34 23.05 16.85
N ALA A 315 -5.64 22.19 17.64
CA ALA A 315 -5.88 21.96 19.06
C ALA A 315 -7.35 21.62 19.38
N LEU A 316 -7.93 20.73 18.58
CA LEU A 316 -9.28 20.22 18.79
C LEU A 316 -9.27 19.13 19.85
N ASP A 317 -9.46 19.49 21.12
CA ASP A 317 -9.49 18.55 22.23
C ASP A 317 -10.77 17.71 22.29
N ASP A 318 -11.84 18.15 21.61
CA ASP A 318 -13.11 17.45 21.55
C ASP A 318 -13.11 16.33 20.48
N PRO A 319 -13.17 15.04 20.86
CA PRO A 319 -13.18 13.94 19.92
C PRO A 319 -14.37 13.93 18.95
N ALA A 320 -15.51 14.52 19.34
CA ALA A 320 -16.69 14.62 18.48
C ALA A 320 -16.43 15.61 17.33
N LYS A 321 -15.80 16.75 17.62
CA LYS A 321 -15.43 17.75 16.62
C LYS A 321 -14.38 17.23 15.64
N LYS A 322 -13.43 16.40 16.10
CA LYS A 322 -12.44 15.76 15.24
C LYS A 322 -13.07 14.78 14.23
N LYS A 323 -14.22 14.22 14.56
CA LYS A 323 -14.98 13.29 13.72
C LYS A 323 -16.05 13.99 12.86
N ASP A 324 -16.31 15.27 13.09
CA ASP A 324 -17.23 16.06 12.26
C ASP A 324 -16.52 16.55 11.00
N PHE A 325 -16.28 15.61 10.07
CA PHE A 325 -15.60 15.91 8.81
C PHE A 325 -16.36 16.95 7.97
N ALA A 326 -17.67 17.02 8.06
CA ALA A 326 -18.47 18.02 7.34
C ALA A 326 -18.17 19.44 7.84
N ALA A 327 -18.12 19.64 9.16
CA ALA A 327 -17.74 20.92 9.75
C ALA A 327 -16.29 21.31 9.43
N LEU A 328 -15.35 20.34 9.47
CA LEU A 328 -13.96 20.57 9.11
C LEU A 328 -13.79 20.96 7.65
N GLU A 329 -14.51 20.30 6.74
CA GLU A 329 -14.50 20.68 5.32
C GLU A 329 -15.12 22.06 5.09
N ALA A 330 -16.24 22.38 5.76
CA ALA A 330 -16.85 23.71 5.67
C ALA A 330 -15.88 24.81 6.16
N MET A 331 -15.18 24.56 7.26
CA MET A 331 -14.14 25.45 7.79
C MET A 331 -12.99 25.65 6.76
N ALA A 332 -12.47 24.57 6.16
CA ALA A 332 -11.42 24.67 5.17
C ALA A 332 -11.90 25.33 3.86
N ARG A 333 -13.16 25.12 3.45
CA ARG A 333 -13.78 25.76 2.27
C ARG A 333 -14.02 27.25 2.43
N SER A 334 -14.10 27.77 3.64
CA SER A 334 -14.23 29.23 3.89
C SER A 334 -12.98 30.01 3.49
N VAL A 335 -11.86 29.32 3.26
CA VAL A 335 -10.59 29.90 2.83
C VAL A 335 -10.36 29.59 1.36
N PRO A 336 -9.93 30.57 0.52
CA PRO A 336 -9.69 30.34 -0.90
C PRO A 336 -8.51 29.38 -1.14
N ALA A 337 -8.43 28.87 -2.39
CA ALA A 337 -7.31 28.06 -2.83
C ALA A 337 -5.96 28.78 -2.64
N GLY A 338 -4.98 28.04 -2.10
CA GLY A 338 -3.67 28.57 -1.70
C GLY A 338 -3.59 29.06 -0.27
N ALA A 339 -4.63 28.80 0.57
CA ALA A 339 -4.66 29.09 2.01
C ALA A 339 -4.15 30.50 2.39
N ASN A 340 -4.37 31.49 1.52
CA ASN A 340 -3.85 32.86 1.61
C ASN A 340 -2.32 32.93 1.83
N GLY A 341 -1.57 31.99 1.21
CA GLY A 341 -0.11 31.97 1.27
C GLY A 341 0.48 31.15 2.41
N VAL A 342 -0.32 30.38 3.13
CA VAL A 342 0.17 29.39 4.09
C VAL A 342 0.46 28.08 3.36
N PHE A 343 1.63 27.51 3.60
CA PHE A 343 2.05 26.23 3.05
C PHE A 343 2.31 25.23 4.17
N PHE A 344 1.96 23.98 3.91
CA PHE A 344 2.26 22.88 4.81
C PHE A 344 2.95 21.74 4.05
N LEU A 345 4.14 21.32 4.52
CA LEU A 345 4.81 20.11 4.06
C LEU A 345 4.44 18.96 5.01
N PRO A 346 3.78 17.90 4.53
CA PRO A 346 3.32 16.80 5.39
C PRO A 346 4.43 15.79 5.76
N THR A 347 5.68 16.18 5.72
CA THR A 347 6.88 15.32 5.87
C THR A 347 7.18 14.95 7.32
N LEU A 348 6.14 14.63 8.11
CA LEU A 348 6.23 14.38 9.56
C LEU A 348 7.04 13.13 9.95
N MET A 349 7.17 12.17 9.03
CA MET A 349 7.92 10.92 9.23
C MET A 349 9.02 10.75 8.16
N GLY A 350 9.68 11.85 7.79
CA GLY A 350 10.49 11.85 6.58
C GLY A 350 9.61 11.83 5.33
N GLU A 351 10.21 11.59 4.16
CA GLU A 351 9.46 11.47 2.90
C GLU A 351 10.13 10.46 1.96
N ARG A 352 9.31 9.80 1.17
CA ARG A 352 9.74 8.97 0.04
C ARG A 352 9.76 9.81 -1.24
N THR A 353 8.78 9.69 -2.08
CA THR A 353 8.71 10.49 -3.32
C THR A 353 8.45 11.96 -3.03
N PRO A 354 9.24 12.91 -3.53
CA PRO A 354 10.36 12.73 -4.46
C PRO A 354 11.74 12.65 -3.80
N TRP A 355 11.85 12.90 -2.52
CA TRP A 355 13.15 13.26 -1.88
C TRP A 355 13.89 12.08 -1.24
N TRP A 356 13.19 11.01 -0.89
CA TRP A 356 13.76 9.81 -0.27
C TRP A 356 14.69 10.12 0.90
N THR A 357 14.16 10.70 1.95
CA THR A 357 14.90 11.11 3.12
C THR A 357 14.15 10.92 4.42
N ALA A 358 14.82 10.36 5.42
CA ALA A 358 14.31 10.33 6.80
C ALA A 358 14.50 11.67 7.53
N LYS A 359 15.30 12.60 6.97
CA LYS A 359 15.65 13.86 7.63
C LYS A 359 14.61 14.97 7.45
N ALA A 360 13.66 14.81 6.52
CA ALA A 360 12.57 15.76 6.35
C ALA A 360 11.63 15.70 7.55
N SER A 361 11.19 16.87 8.00
CA SER A 361 10.19 17.03 9.07
C SER A 361 9.03 17.88 8.59
N GLY A 362 7.88 17.83 9.27
CA GLY A 362 6.74 18.67 8.95
C GLY A 362 7.12 20.16 9.00
N MET A 363 6.63 20.95 8.04
CA MET A 363 6.90 22.38 7.98
C MET A 363 5.62 23.15 7.70
N LEU A 364 5.37 24.20 8.48
CA LEU A 364 4.34 25.21 8.26
C LEU A 364 5.03 26.56 8.03
N ILE A 365 4.77 27.20 6.89
CA ILE A 365 5.40 28.46 6.51
C ILE A 365 4.38 29.42 5.89
N GLY A 366 4.65 30.72 5.94
CA GLY A 366 3.78 31.77 5.42
C GLY A 366 2.78 32.31 6.42
N CYS A 367 2.79 31.85 7.67
CA CYS A 367 1.91 32.35 8.72
C CYS A 367 2.22 33.82 9.11
N THR A 368 1.15 34.61 9.26
CA THR A 368 1.17 35.99 9.79
C THR A 368 0.08 36.15 10.84
N LEU A 369 0.00 37.31 11.49
CA LEU A 369 -1.07 37.61 12.46
C LEU A 369 -2.48 37.64 11.86
N TYR A 370 -2.59 37.66 10.55
CA TYR A 370 -3.88 37.60 9.81
C TYR A 370 -4.48 36.19 9.84
N HIS A 371 -3.64 35.13 9.84
CA HIS A 371 -4.09 33.77 9.68
C HIS A 371 -4.80 33.22 10.92
N ARG A 372 -5.78 32.35 10.69
CA ARG A 372 -6.66 31.72 11.67
C ARG A 372 -6.60 30.20 11.52
N PRO A 373 -7.16 29.40 12.45
CA PRO A 373 -7.17 27.94 12.32
C PRO A 373 -7.69 27.39 11.00
N GLU A 374 -8.69 28.05 10.37
CA GLU A 374 -9.23 27.63 9.08
C GLU A 374 -8.20 27.73 7.93
N HIS A 375 -7.27 28.68 8.00
CA HIS A 375 -6.17 28.81 7.03
C HIS A 375 -5.16 27.66 7.22
N ILE A 376 -4.85 27.32 8.47
CA ILE A 376 -3.95 26.19 8.79
C ILE A 376 -4.58 24.89 8.32
N LEU A 377 -5.87 24.66 8.62
CA LEU A 377 -6.59 23.47 8.18
C LEU A 377 -6.61 23.36 6.65
N ARG A 378 -6.89 24.48 5.97
CA ARG A 378 -6.84 24.54 4.51
C ARG A 378 -5.46 24.18 3.97
N ALA A 379 -4.40 24.75 4.53
CA ALA A 379 -3.02 24.47 4.15
C ALA A 379 -2.64 23.00 4.34
N VAL A 380 -3.17 22.35 5.38
CA VAL A 380 -2.96 20.91 5.62
C VAL A 380 -3.64 20.06 4.54
N TYR A 381 -4.91 20.34 4.20
CA TYR A 381 -5.58 19.67 3.09
C TYR A 381 -4.79 19.82 1.79
N GLU A 382 -4.36 21.05 1.49
CA GLU A 382 -3.59 21.36 0.29
C GLU A 382 -2.20 20.73 0.28
N GLY A 383 -1.50 20.73 1.41
CA GLY A 383 -0.16 20.16 1.53
C GLY A 383 -0.10 18.67 1.20
N VAL A 384 -1.05 17.90 1.73
CA VAL A 384 -1.17 16.47 1.39
C VAL A 384 -1.45 16.28 -0.10
N MET A 385 -2.38 17.06 -0.67
CA MET A 385 -2.73 16.95 -2.08
C MET A 385 -1.61 17.45 -3.01
N GLN A 386 -0.83 18.45 -2.62
CA GLN A 386 0.35 18.92 -3.36
C GLN A 386 1.46 17.87 -3.39
N ALA A 387 1.65 17.16 -2.29
CA ALA A 387 2.61 16.04 -2.25
C ALA A 387 2.19 14.92 -3.23
N LEU A 388 0.89 14.56 -3.25
CA LEU A 388 0.35 13.59 -4.21
C LEU A 388 0.44 14.08 -5.67
N ARG A 389 0.15 15.38 -5.92
CA ARG A 389 0.36 16.00 -7.24
C ARG A 389 1.81 15.85 -7.69
N PHE A 390 2.78 16.05 -6.80
CA PHE A 390 4.18 15.87 -7.12
C PHE A 390 4.46 14.44 -7.60
N CYS A 391 3.91 13.43 -6.92
CA CYS A 391 3.99 12.03 -7.39
C CYS A 391 3.40 11.88 -8.79
N GLY A 392 2.22 12.46 -9.05
CA GLY A 392 1.58 12.42 -10.37
C GLY A 392 2.39 13.12 -11.47
N ASP A 393 3.02 14.26 -11.16
CA ASP A 393 3.88 14.96 -12.12
C ASP A 393 5.13 14.13 -12.47
N ILE A 394 5.72 13.42 -11.50
CA ILE A 394 6.85 12.50 -11.76
C ILE A 394 6.42 11.34 -12.67
N LEU A 395 5.22 10.79 -12.47
CA LEU A 395 4.68 9.77 -13.38
C LEU A 395 4.55 10.32 -14.81
N ARG A 396 4.04 11.55 -14.98
CA ARG A 396 3.94 12.24 -16.29
C ARG A 396 5.30 12.52 -16.90
N GLU A 397 6.28 12.99 -16.11
CA GLU A 397 7.67 13.20 -16.55
C GLU A 397 8.27 11.92 -17.14
N ASN A 398 7.85 10.76 -16.64
CA ASN A 398 8.28 9.43 -17.09
C ASN A 398 7.33 8.80 -18.14
N GLY A 399 6.46 9.58 -18.77
CA GLY A 399 5.65 9.14 -19.92
C GLY A 399 4.35 8.40 -19.59
N LEU A 400 3.90 8.42 -18.33
CA LEU A 400 2.59 7.91 -17.94
C LEU A 400 1.56 9.05 -17.92
N PRO A 401 0.47 8.98 -18.73
CA PRO A 401 -0.39 10.13 -19.00
C PRO A 401 -1.35 10.42 -17.87
N VAL A 402 -1.30 10.18 -16.71
CA VAL A 402 -2.21 10.42 -15.56
C VAL A 402 -3.30 11.48 -15.88
N GLN A 403 -4.26 11.11 -16.72
CA GLN A 403 -5.32 12.01 -17.22
C GLN A 403 -6.66 11.82 -16.50
N ALA A 404 -6.86 10.67 -15.90
CA ALA A 404 -8.00 10.34 -15.06
C ALA A 404 -7.53 9.46 -13.91
N LEU A 405 -8.06 9.69 -12.70
CA LEU A 405 -7.71 8.91 -11.52
C LEU A 405 -8.97 8.46 -10.80
N THR A 406 -8.88 7.27 -10.19
CA THR A 406 -9.87 6.84 -9.22
C THR A 406 -9.35 7.10 -7.80
N LEU A 407 -10.14 7.77 -6.98
CA LEU A 407 -9.84 8.02 -5.57
C LEU A 407 -10.41 6.91 -4.70
N ILE A 408 -9.55 6.31 -3.87
CA ILE A 408 -9.87 5.26 -2.89
C ILE A 408 -9.32 5.63 -1.50
N GLY A 409 -9.56 4.76 -0.52
CA GLY A 409 -9.13 4.95 0.85
C GLY A 409 -10.06 5.87 1.66
N GLY A 410 -9.67 6.14 2.91
CA GLY A 410 -10.48 6.95 3.83
C GLY A 410 -10.72 8.38 3.34
N GLY A 411 -9.72 8.97 2.68
CA GLY A 411 -9.78 10.32 2.11
C GLY A 411 -10.79 10.47 0.96
N ALA A 412 -11.20 9.38 0.32
CA ALA A 412 -12.22 9.39 -0.72
C ALA A 412 -13.61 9.84 -0.23
N LYS A 413 -13.85 9.80 1.08
CA LYS A 413 -15.07 10.34 1.71
C LYS A 413 -15.11 11.87 1.69
N SER A 414 -13.95 12.52 1.56
CA SER A 414 -13.84 13.98 1.54
C SER A 414 -14.17 14.56 0.16
N GLY A 415 -15.27 15.31 0.08
CA GLY A 415 -15.62 16.06 -1.12
C GLY A 415 -14.64 17.19 -1.42
N LEU A 416 -13.96 17.71 -0.41
CA LEU A 416 -12.93 18.73 -0.57
C LEU A 416 -11.67 18.15 -1.21
N TRP A 417 -11.15 17.00 -0.72
CA TRP A 417 -10.02 16.35 -1.37
C TRP A 417 -10.33 15.87 -2.78
N GLY A 418 -11.56 15.38 -3.04
CA GLY A 418 -11.95 15.00 -4.40
C GLY A 418 -11.85 16.15 -5.39
N GLN A 419 -12.39 17.34 -5.03
CA GLN A 419 -12.30 18.52 -5.88
C GLN A 419 -10.88 19.07 -5.96
N MET A 420 -10.14 19.15 -4.85
CA MET A 420 -8.72 19.55 -4.86
C MET A 420 -7.87 18.65 -5.77
N ALA A 421 -8.11 17.34 -5.75
CA ALA A 421 -7.42 16.41 -6.63
C ALA A 421 -7.72 16.77 -8.11
N ALA A 422 -8.99 16.98 -8.48
CA ALA A 422 -9.34 17.37 -9.85
C ALA A 422 -8.63 18.65 -10.26
N ASP A 423 -8.69 19.69 -9.44
CA ASP A 423 -8.12 21.00 -9.74
C ASP A 423 -6.58 20.94 -9.80
N MET A 424 -5.93 20.25 -8.86
CA MET A 424 -4.47 20.19 -8.81
C MET A 424 -3.86 19.28 -9.87
N PHE A 425 -4.52 18.16 -10.19
CA PHE A 425 -4.04 17.26 -11.25
C PHE A 425 -4.45 17.72 -12.64
N GLY A 426 -5.44 18.64 -12.76
CA GLY A 426 -6.03 19.01 -14.04
C GLY A 426 -6.64 17.81 -14.76
N ALA A 427 -7.27 16.92 -14.01
CA ALA A 427 -7.73 15.62 -14.44
C ALA A 427 -9.09 15.29 -13.82
N ARG A 428 -9.89 14.49 -14.52
CA ARG A 428 -11.12 13.94 -13.93
C ARG A 428 -10.79 12.99 -12.81
N ILE A 429 -11.39 13.18 -11.64
CA ILE A 429 -11.28 12.27 -10.49
C ILE A 429 -12.61 11.55 -10.31
N SER A 430 -12.59 10.24 -10.40
CA SER A 430 -13.72 9.38 -10.05
C SER A 430 -13.55 8.86 -8.62
N VAL A 431 -14.63 8.72 -7.88
CA VAL A 431 -14.61 8.06 -6.56
C VAL A 431 -15.17 6.66 -6.71
N HIS A 432 -14.46 5.67 -6.18
CA HIS A 432 -14.94 4.30 -6.14
C HIS A 432 -16.23 4.22 -5.31
N ALA A 433 -17.22 3.42 -5.73
CA ALA A 433 -18.50 3.30 -5.03
C ALA A 433 -18.33 2.78 -3.59
N THR A 434 -17.38 1.85 -3.39
CA THR A 434 -17.00 1.31 -2.08
C THR A 434 -15.49 1.47 -1.86
N PRO A 435 -15.00 2.71 -1.56
CA PRO A 435 -13.56 3.02 -1.59
C PRO A 435 -12.72 2.22 -0.60
N HIS A 436 -13.33 1.70 0.47
CA HIS A 436 -12.70 0.90 1.50
C HIS A 436 -12.69 -0.61 1.16
N GLU A 437 -13.38 -1.03 0.10
CA GLU A 437 -13.41 -2.40 -0.38
C GLU A 437 -12.53 -2.63 -1.63
N ALA A 438 -11.91 -1.59 -2.18
CA ALA A 438 -11.16 -1.68 -3.43
C ALA A 438 -10.08 -2.78 -3.40
N THR A 439 -9.32 -2.92 -2.32
CA THR A 439 -8.32 -3.99 -2.17
C THR A 439 -8.96 -5.37 -2.19
N SER A 440 -10.01 -5.57 -1.39
CA SER A 440 -10.74 -6.85 -1.33
C SER A 440 -11.40 -7.17 -2.68
N LEU A 441 -12.00 -6.17 -3.35
CA LEU A 441 -12.56 -6.35 -4.69
C LEU A 441 -11.49 -6.80 -5.68
N GLY A 442 -10.32 -6.14 -5.71
CA GLY A 442 -9.22 -6.53 -6.60
C GLY A 442 -8.78 -7.98 -6.39
N ALA A 443 -8.67 -8.43 -5.13
CA ALA A 443 -8.41 -9.82 -4.82
C ALA A 443 -9.51 -10.76 -5.35
N ALA A 444 -10.79 -10.37 -5.20
CA ALA A 444 -11.93 -11.13 -5.75
C ALA A 444 -11.84 -11.22 -7.28
N LEU A 445 -11.44 -10.13 -7.97
CA LEU A 445 -11.26 -10.13 -9.43
C LEU A 445 -10.18 -11.13 -9.86
N ALA A 446 -9.03 -11.20 -9.15
CA ALA A 446 -7.98 -12.18 -9.43
C ALA A 446 -8.50 -13.63 -9.29
N ALA A 447 -9.19 -13.93 -8.19
CA ALA A 447 -9.80 -15.24 -8.00
C ALA A 447 -10.86 -15.52 -9.08
N GLY A 448 -11.67 -14.51 -9.45
CA GLY A 448 -12.70 -14.62 -10.49
C GLY A 448 -12.12 -14.95 -11.86
N VAL A 449 -10.97 -14.36 -12.23
CA VAL A 449 -10.22 -14.76 -13.45
C VAL A 449 -9.72 -16.18 -13.30
N GLY A 450 -9.14 -16.53 -12.13
CA GLY A 450 -8.58 -17.87 -11.89
C GLY A 450 -9.62 -19.01 -11.97
N ILE A 451 -10.85 -18.80 -11.53
CA ILE A 451 -11.94 -19.80 -11.61
C ILE A 451 -12.78 -19.68 -12.88
N GLY A 452 -12.46 -18.75 -13.78
CA GLY A 452 -13.15 -18.56 -15.06
C GLY A 452 -14.47 -17.79 -15.00
N TRP A 453 -14.68 -16.98 -13.95
CA TRP A 453 -15.81 -16.05 -13.94
C TRP A 453 -15.63 -14.92 -14.94
N TYR A 454 -14.40 -14.48 -15.10
CA TYR A 454 -13.98 -13.50 -16.09
C TYR A 454 -12.89 -14.13 -16.97
N ARG A 455 -12.86 -13.77 -18.23
CA ARG A 455 -11.88 -14.25 -19.19
C ARG A 455 -10.47 -13.72 -18.91
N ASP A 456 -10.41 -12.45 -18.50
CA ASP A 456 -9.18 -11.71 -18.23
C ASP A 456 -9.46 -10.53 -17.27
N PHE A 457 -8.41 -9.83 -16.85
CA PHE A 457 -8.54 -8.66 -15.97
C PHE A 457 -9.24 -7.47 -16.62
N ARG A 458 -9.28 -7.37 -17.95
CA ARG A 458 -10.03 -6.32 -18.65
C ARG A 458 -11.52 -6.51 -18.47
N GLU A 459 -12.02 -7.74 -18.70
CA GLU A 459 -13.42 -8.07 -18.44
C GLU A 459 -13.74 -7.93 -16.94
N ALA A 460 -12.85 -8.39 -16.08
CA ALA A 460 -13.04 -8.27 -14.62
C ALA A 460 -13.15 -6.80 -14.17
N ALA A 461 -12.44 -5.88 -14.81
CA ALA A 461 -12.52 -4.45 -14.46
C ALA A 461 -13.85 -3.78 -14.82
N GLU A 462 -14.70 -4.40 -15.66
CA GLU A 462 -16.01 -3.85 -16.04
C GLU A 462 -17.00 -3.80 -14.85
N VAL A 463 -16.77 -4.60 -13.79
CA VAL A 463 -17.62 -4.60 -12.60
C VAL A 463 -17.25 -3.51 -11.59
N ILE A 464 -16.23 -2.70 -11.86
CA ILE A 464 -15.80 -1.62 -10.96
C ILE A 464 -16.77 -0.44 -11.07
N HIS A 465 -17.56 -0.23 -10.02
CA HIS A 465 -18.51 0.87 -9.96
C HIS A 465 -17.92 2.15 -9.39
N ARG A 466 -18.35 3.29 -9.95
CA ARG A 466 -17.99 4.63 -9.49
C ARG A 466 -19.23 5.36 -9.03
N GLU A 467 -19.14 6.00 -7.85
CA GLU A 467 -20.28 6.70 -7.24
C GLU A 467 -20.41 8.13 -7.77
N ARG A 468 -19.30 8.85 -7.83
CA ARG A 468 -19.25 10.28 -8.19
C ARG A 468 -17.96 10.64 -8.89
N SER A 469 -17.95 11.80 -9.54
CA SER A 469 -16.74 12.34 -10.16
C SER A 469 -16.61 13.83 -9.92
N TYR A 470 -15.38 14.31 -10.02
CA TYR A 470 -15.03 15.74 -9.94
C TYR A 470 -14.29 16.12 -11.23
N GLU A 471 -14.72 17.23 -11.81
CA GLU A 471 -14.03 17.83 -12.97
C GLU A 471 -13.19 19.02 -12.49
N PRO A 472 -12.05 19.28 -13.13
CA PRO A 472 -11.20 20.42 -12.76
C PRO A 472 -11.88 21.76 -13.06
N ASP A 473 -11.85 22.69 -12.09
CA ASP A 473 -12.20 24.08 -12.29
C ASP A 473 -10.99 24.85 -12.82
N PRO A 474 -11.06 25.47 -14.03
CA PRO A 474 -9.90 26.12 -14.65
C PRO A 474 -9.34 27.30 -13.84
N GLN A 475 -10.20 28.03 -13.11
CA GLN A 475 -9.77 29.17 -12.31
C GLN A 475 -8.98 28.70 -11.07
N THR A 476 -9.51 27.71 -10.36
CA THR A 476 -8.88 27.09 -9.19
C THR A 476 -7.60 26.35 -9.59
N GLN A 477 -7.59 25.67 -10.73
CA GLN A 477 -6.41 25.03 -11.31
C GLN A 477 -5.27 26.03 -11.54
N ALA A 478 -5.56 27.22 -12.10
CA ALA A 478 -4.56 28.26 -12.31
C ALA A 478 -3.99 28.79 -10.98
N ALA A 479 -4.82 28.92 -9.94
CA ALA A 479 -4.38 29.31 -8.61
C ALA A 479 -3.44 28.24 -8.00
N TYR A 480 -3.82 26.96 -8.08
CA TYR A 480 -2.99 25.85 -7.60
C TYR A 480 -1.70 25.65 -8.41
N ALA A 481 -1.67 25.96 -9.69
CA ALA A 481 -0.44 25.91 -10.48
C ALA A 481 0.61 26.90 -9.93
N LYS A 482 0.20 28.14 -9.57
CA LYS A 482 1.08 29.12 -8.93
C LYS A 482 1.52 28.68 -7.53
N HIS A 483 0.61 28.16 -6.74
CA HIS A 483 0.89 27.65 -5.39
C HIS A 483 1.87 26.48 -5.45
N PHE A 484 1.68 25.54 -6.37
CA PHE A 484 2.57 24.39 -6.54
C PHE A 484 3.99 24.77 -6.98
N ALA A 485 4.12 25.82 -7.82
CA ALA A 485 5.43 26.31 -8.23
C ALA A 485 6.30 26.75 -7.03
N VAL A 486 5.68 27.25 -5.96
CA VAL A 486 6.35 27.56 -4.69
C VAL A 486 6.54 26.28 -3.87
N TYR A 487 5.48 25.48 -3.69
CA TYR A 487 5.47 24.28 -2.88
C TYR A 487 6.64 23.33 -3.22
N ARG A 488 6.84 23.02 -4.50
CA ARG A 488 7.89 22.09 -4.97
C ARG A 488 9.33 22.53 -4.63
N GLN A 489 9.52 23.81 -4.33
CA GLN A 489 10.83 24.36 -3.98
C GLN A 489 11.07 24.42 -2.47
N LEU A 490 10.04 24.31 -1.64
CA LEU A 490 10.17 24.53 -0.19
C LEU A 490 11.17 23.58 0.46
N TYR A 491 11.04 22.27 0.23
CA TYR A 491 12.00 21.32 0.79
C TYR A 491 13.43 21.51 0.25
N PRO A 492 13.68 21.62 -1.06
CA PRO A 492 15.02 21.91 -1.57
C PRO A 492 15.65 23.17 -0.96
N MET A 493 14.89 24.24 -0.80
CA MET A 493 15.35 25.51 -0.23
C MET A 493 15.62 25.43 1.27
N THR A 494 14.93 24.54 1.99
CA THR A 494 15.02 24.40 3.45
C THR A 494 15.74 23.13 3.90
N ARG A 495 16.33 22.37 2.97
CA ARG A 495 17.02 21.09 3.25
C ARG A 495 18.00 21.20 4.43
N ASN A 496 18.86 22.20 4.43
CA ASN A 496 19.86 22.38 5.49
C ASN A 496 19.21 22.59 6.86
N ALA A 497 18.07 23.28 6.92
CA ALA A 497 17.34 23.46 8.17
C ALA A 497 16.76 22.13 8.67
N HIS A 498 16.15 21.32 7.77
CA HIS A 498 15.67 19.99 8.12
C HIS A 498 16.81 19.08 8.62
N GLU A 499 17.97 19.08 7.96
CA GLU A 499 19.15 18.30 8.36
C GLU A 499 19.69 18.74 9.72
N ALA A 500 19.72 20.05 10.01
CA ALA A 500 20.15 20.58 11.30
C ALA A 500 19.16 20.20 12.43
N VAL A 501 17.84 20.29 12.17
CA VAL A 501 16.80 19.86 13.12
C VAL A 501 16.92 18.36 13.39
N TYR A 502 17.09 17.55 12.37
CA TYR A 502 17.25 16.10 12.52
C TYR A 502 18.49 15.75 13.36
N ALA A 503 19.64 16.38 13.09
CA ALA A 503 20.86 16.18 13.88
C ALA A 503 20.64 16.54 15.36
N TYR A 504 20.01 17.69 15.63
CA TYR A 504 19.67 18.11 16.99
C TYR A 504 18.78 17.11 17.72
N GLN A 505 17.76 16.56 17.03
CA GLN A 505 16.88 15.55 17.60
C GLN A 505 17.62 14.26 17.94
N GLN A 506 18.52 13.79 17.07
CA GLN A 506 19.33 12.59 17.32
C GLN A 506 20.27 12.77 18.52
N GLU A 507 20.90 13.95 18.67
CA GLU A 507 21.77 14.26 19.79
C GLU A 507 21.02 14.30 21.13
N ASN A 508 19.73 14.62 21.12
CA ASN A 508 18.89 14.74 22.32
C ASN A 508 17.97 13.53 22.56
N GLY A 509 18.15 12.43 21.81
CA GLY A 509 17.44 11.16 22.01
C GLY A 509 15.95 11.24 21.66
N GLN A 510 15.56 12.05 20.68
CA GLN A 510 14.18 12.24 20.19
C GLN A 510 13.96 11.56 18.85
#